data_ce74e0b9b840f6db6a8cf45b36a74e45
#
_entry.id   ce74e0b9b840f6db6a8cf45b36a74e45
#
_cell.length_a   1.000
_cell.length_b   1.000
_cell.length_c   1.000
_cell.angle_alpha   90.00
_cell.angle_beta   90.00
_cell.angle_gamma   90.00
#
_symmetry.space_group_name_H-M   'P 1'
#
loop_
_entity.id
_entity.type
_entity.pdbx_description
1 polymer ?
#
loop_
_entity_poly.entity_id
_entity_poly.type
_entity_poly.pdbx_seq_one_letter_code
_entity_poly.pdbx_strand_id
1 'polypeptide(L)'
;MLADILRATTSICAAFQNGVKEILPVASLEEAREMKLKGFLVASEQDGKKLDWADFGNSAFNFTTEAIGGRTLVYCTTNGTRAIEIAKSAEKIAMGAFVNLSALAEWLVKENKNVVILCSGWKNKFCIEDSLFAGALTAKLLNYPGYTTCCDSAQASMDLWKVASVDLLSYLEKAAHRHRLKKLGLDDVIPYSFSTDTTRVVPVYENGVIRDLG
;
A
#
# COMPACT_ATOMS: atom_id res chain seq x y z
N MET A 1 7.97 -0.47 -7.38
CA MET A 1 7.19 -0.19 -6.15
C MET A 1 5.71 -0.50 -6.38
N LEU A 2 4.97 -0.81 -5.32
CA LEU A 2 3.56 -1.18 -5.34
C LEU A 2 2.71 -0.09 -4.67
N ALA A 3 1.58 0.27 -5.27
CA ALA A 3 0.54 1.14 -4.73
C ALA A 3 -0.80 0.42 -4.65
N ASP A 4 -1.37 0.36 -3.46
CA ASP A 4 -2.72 -0.12 -3.13
C ASP A 4 -3.22 0.76 -1.97
N ILE A 5 -3.64 1.97 -2.33
CA ILE A 5 -3.93 3.04 -1.35
C ILE A 5 -5.14 2.69 -0.50
N LEU A 6 -6.14 2.07 -1.10
CA LEU A 6 -7.32 1.59 -0.40
C LEU A 6 -7.43 0.06 -0.57
N ARG A 7 -6.63 -0.75 0.24
CA ARG A 7 -6.04 -0.30 1.51
C ARG A 7 -4.64 -0.88 1.79
N ALA A 8 -4.16 -1.89 1.02
CA ALA A 8 -3.08 -2.75 1.47
C ALA A 8 -1.78 -2.01 1.78
N THR A 9 -1.27 -1.14 0.90
CA THR A 9 0.02 -0.47 1.16
C THR A 9 -0.07 0.57 2.27
N THR A 10 -1.20 1.27 2.41
CA THR A 10 -1.45 2.16 3.55
C THR A 10 -1.48 1.38 4.87
N SER A 11 -2.14 0.22 4.88
CA SER A 11 -2.23 -0.64 6.07
C SER A 11 -0.88 -1.26 6.45
N ILE A 12 -0.05 -1.63 5.48
CA ILE A 12 1.31 -2.11 5.70
C ILE A 12 2.19 -0.99 6.31
N CYS A 13 2.11 0.23 5.79
CA CYS A 13 2.83 1.37 6.36
C CYS A 13 2.41 1.62 7.82
N ALA A 14 1.10 1.58 8.12
CA ALA A 14 0.59 1.72 9.48
C ALA A 14 1.09 0.59 10.41
N ALA A 15 1.17 -0.64 9.93
CA ALA A 15 1.68 -1.76 10.72
C ALA A 15 3.15 -1.55 11.09
N PHE A 16 4.01 -1.11 10.17
CA PHE A 16 5.42 -0.80 10.48
C PHE A 16 5.56 0.42 11.38
N GLN A 17 4.78 1.46 11.17
CA GLN A 17 4.73 2.62 12.07
C GLN A 17 4.42 2.23 13.52
N ASN A 18 3.59 1.19 13.71
CA ASN A 18 3.21 0.65 15.02
C ASN A 18 4.08 -0.53 15.47
N GLY A 19 5.26 -0.70 14.86
CA GLY A 19 6.32 -1.57 15.36
C GLY A 19 6.17 -3.05 15.02
N VAL A 20 5.39 -3.42 13.98
CA VAL A 20 5.45 -4.80 13.47
C VAL A 20 6.89 -5.15 13.10
N LYS A 21 7.36 -6.33 13.48
CA LYS A 21 8.74 -6.77 13.20
C LYS A 21 8.96 -7.02 11.71
N GLU A 22 8.05 -7.77 11.11
CA GLU A 22 8.06 -8.13 9.69
C GLU A 22 6.69 -8.62 9.26
N ILE A 23 6.42 -8.56 7.95
CA ILE A 23 5.18 -9.06 7.37
C ILE A 23 5.49 -10.15 6.36
N LEU A 24 4.80 -11.29 6.48
CA LEU A 24 4.86 -12.42 5.55
C LEU A 24 3.63 -12.37 4.65
N PRO A 25 3.74 -11.85 3.41
CA PRO A 25 2.64 -11.91 2.46
C PRO A 25 2.46 -13.34 1.97
N VAL A 26 1.23 -13.84 2.03
CA VAL A 26 0.87 -15.18 1.55
C VAL A 26 -0.18 -15.08 0.47
N ALA A 27 -0.11 -15.99 -0.52
CA ALA A 27 -0.92 -15.90 -1.73
C ALA A 27 -2.32 -16.52 -1.57
N SER A 28 -2.51 -17.46 -0.62
CA SER A 28 -3.76 -18.18 -0.45
C SER A 28 -4.32 -18.08 0.98
N LEU A 29 -5.64 -18.22 1.08
CA LEU A 29 -6.34 -18.28 2.37
C LEU A 29 -5.99 -19.55 3.15
N GLU A 30 -5.70 -20.64 2.44
CA GLU A 30 -5.28 -21.91 3.02
C GLU A 30 -3.94 -21.73 3.75
N GLU A 31 -2.95 -21.16 3.08
CA GLU A 31 -1.64 -20.87 3.66
C GLU A 31 -1.76 -19.92 4.86
N ALA A 32 -2.56 -18.86 4.74
CA ALA A 32 -2.81 -17.94 5.86
C ALA A 32 -3.44 -18.67 7.07
N ARG A 33 -4.36 -19.61 6.83
CA ARG A 33 -5.00 -20.40 7.89
C ARG A 33 -4.02 -21.37 8.54
N GLU A 34 -3.15 -22.03 7.77
CA GLU A 34 -2.09 -22.87 8.30
C GLU A 34 -1.11 -22.08 9.20
N MET A 35 -0.74 -20.87 8.76
CA MET A 35 0.11 -20.00 9.57
C MET A 35 -0.58 -19.57 10.86
N LYS A 36 -1.89 -19.34 10.83
CA LYS A 36 -2.70 -19.09 12.05
C LYS A 36 -2.64 -20.25 13.02
N LEU A 37 -2.76 -21.51 12.55
CA LEU A 37 -2.66 -22.72 13.37
C LEU A 37 -1.26 -22.88 13.97
N LYS A 38 -0.22 -22.35 13.32
CA LYS A 38 1.16 -22.31 13.85
C LYS A 38 1.39 -21.19 14.88
N GLY A 39 0.37 -20.39 15.20
CA GLY A 39 0.41 -19.34 16.21
C GLY A 39 0.84 -17.96 15.73
N PHE A 40 0.93 -17.75 14.41
CA PHE A 40 1.18 -16.42 13.85
C PHE A 40 -0.06 -15.52 13.96
N LEU A 41 0.18 -14.21 14.07
CA LEU A 41 -0.88 -13.22 13.85
C LEU A 41 -1.21 -13.19 12.37
N VAL A 42 -2.49 -13.12 12.04
CA VAL A 42 -2.96 -13.11 10.64
C VAL A 42 -3.87 -11.92 10.39
N ALA A 43 -3.52 -11.11 9.42
CA ALA A 43 -4.40 -10.13 8.79
C ALA A 43 -4.91 -10.70 7.45
N SER A 44 -6.22 -10.88 7.35
CA SER A 44 -6.81 -11.44 6.13
C SER A 44 -8.18 -10.86 5.86
N GLU A 45 -8.46 -10.62 4.59
CA GLU A 45 -9.75 -10.14 4.11
C GLU A 45 -10.16 -10.82 2.82
N GLN A 46 -11.44 -10.86 2.59
CA GLN A 46 -12.02 -11.22 1.31
C GLN A 46 -13.10 -10.20 0.94
N ASP A 47 -13.00 -9.63 -0.26
CA ASP A 47 -13.90 -8.58 -0.75
C ASP A 47 -14.05 -7.39 0.22
N GLY A 48 -12.99 -7.05 0.95
CA GLY A 48 -12.88 -5.94 1.90
C GLY A 48 -13.30 -6.27 3.33
N LYS A 49 -13.88 -7.43 3.61
CA LYS A 49 -14.33 -7.85 4.93
C LYS A 49 -13.31 -8.76 5.60
N LYS A 50 -13.05 -8.51 6.89
CA LYS A 50 -12.22 -9.41 7.72
C LYS A 50 -12.84 -10.81 7.74
N LEU A 51 -12.01 -11.84 7.62
CA LEU A 51 -12.44 -13.23 7.81
C LEU A 51 -12.56 -13.55 9.31
N ASP A 52 -13.56 -14.33 9.69
CA ASP A 52 -13.90 -14.61 11.10
C ASP A 52 -12.75 -15.26 11.88
N TRP A 53 -11.93 -16.07 11.22
CA TRP A 53 -10.78 -16.75 11.82
C TRP A 53 -9.49 -15.91 11.88
N ALA A 54 -9.45 -14.77 11.17
CA ALA A 54 -8.28 -13.88 11.16
C ALA A 54 -8.29 -12.94 12.38
N ASP A 55 -7.11 -12.56 12.87
CA ASP A 55 -6.99 -11.61 13.96
C ASP A 55 -7.41 -10.21 13.50
N PHE A 56 -6.96 -9.83 12.30
CA PHE A 56 -7.16 -8.50 11.73
C PHE A 56 -7.75 -8.57 10.32
N GLY A 57 -8.41 -7.50 9.93
CA GLY A 57 -8.74 -7.22 8.55
C GLY A 57 -7.64 -6.43 7.86
N ASN A 58 -8.02 -5.70 6.80
CA ASN A 58 -7.12 -4.84 6.02
C ASN A 58 -7.41 -3.35 6.31
N SER A 59 -7.47 -2.96 7.58
CA SER A 59 -7.60 -1.56 7.99
C SER A 59 -6.36 -1.12 8.75
N ALA A 60 -5.81 0.06 8.43
CA ALA A 60 -4.70 0.66 9.15
C ALA A 60 -4.96 0.76 10.67
N PHE A 61 -6.21 0.98 11.07
CA PHE A 61 -6.61 1.13 12.46
C PHE A 61 -6.67 -0.19 13.25
N ASN A 62 -6.55 -1.33 12.57
CA ASN A 62 -6.44 -2.62 13.27
C ASN A 62 -5.05 -2.87 13.86
N PHE A 63 -4.03 -2.17 13.39
CA PHE A 63 -2.64 -2.42 13.72
C PHE A 63 -2.16 -1.46 14.80
N THR A 64 -2.53 -1.72 16.05
CA THR A 64 -2.03 -0.95 17.19
C THR A 64 -0.72 -1.54 17.72
N THR A 65 0.11 -0.71 18.36
CA THR A 65 1.40 -1.15 18.92
C THR A 65 1.22 -2.31 19.92
N GLU A 66 0.17 -2.29 20.72
CA GLU A 66 -0.15 -3.34 21.69
C GLU A 66 -0.48 -4.67 21.00
N ALA A 67 -1.11 -4.61 19.83
CA ALA A 67 -1.56 -5.80 19.13
C ALA A 67 -0.43 -6.46 18.30
N ILE A 68 0.45 -5.66 17.67
CA ILE A 68 1.40 -6.16 16.67
C ILE A 68 2.87 -5.84 16.98
N GLY A 69 3.16 -4.98 17.95
CA GLY A 69 4.53 -4.54 18.26
C GLY A 69 5.50 -5.70 18.49
N GLY A 70 6.63 -5.71 17.77
CA GLY A 70 7.67 -6.74 17.83
C GLY A 70 7.29 -8.11 17.25
N ARG A 71 6.09 -8.25 16.67
CA ARG A 71 5.56 -9.55 16.19
C ARG A 71 5.67 -9.67 14.67
N THR A 72 5.69 -10.90 14.18
CA THR A 72 5.55 -11.23 12.76
C THR A 72 4.06 -11.32 12.41
N LEU A 73 3.65 -10.63 11.34
CA LEU A 73 2.28 -10.60 10.83
C LEU A 73 2.21 -11.33 9.49
N VAL A 74 1.36 -12.34 9.39
CA VAL A 74 0.99 -12.95 8.10
C VAL A 74 -0.09 -12.10 7.45
N TYR A 75 0.06 -11.79 6.17
CA TYR A 75 -0.81 -10.86 5.46
C TYR A 75 -1.34 -11.45 4.15
N CYS A 76 -2.65 -11.60 4.06
CA CYS A 76 -3.33 -12.17 2.90
C CYS A 76 -4.50 -11.27 2.48
N THR A 77 -4.39 -10.62 1.32
CA THR A 77 -5.40 -9.72 0.78
C THR A 77 -5.75 -10.02 -0.66
N THR A 78 -6.93 -9.61 -1.09
CA THR A 78 -7.45 -9.90 -2.43
C THR A 78 -6.57 -9.35 -3.56
N ASN A 79 -6.00 -8.15 -3.41
CA ASN A 79 -5.24 -7.47 -4.47
C ASN A 79 -3.75 -7.33 -4.15
N GLY A 80 -3.39 -6.99 -2.91
CA GLY A 80 -2.00 -6.67 -2.54
C GLY A 80 -1.03 -7.83 -2.73
N THR A 81 -1.40 -9.04 -2.30
CA THR A 81 -0.55 -10.23 -2.47
C THR A 81 -0.41 -10.65 -3.93
N ARG A 82 -1.47 -10.50 -4.73
CA ARG A 82 -1.42 -10.71 -6.18
C ARG A 82 -0.50 -9.69 -6.88
N ALA A 83 -0.52 -8.44 -6.46
CA ALA A 83 0.35 -7.41 -7.03
C ALA A 83 1.83 -7.66 -6.71
N ILE A 84 2.15 -8.19 -5.53
CA ILE A 84 3.51 -8.65 -5.19
C ILE A 84 3.93 -9.77 -6.15
N GLU A 85 3.07 -10.75 -6.41
CA GLU A 85 3.35 -11.86 -7.33
C GLU A 85 3.62 -11.37 -8.76
N ILE A 86 2.85 -10.38 -9.25
CA ILE A 86 3.10 -9.75 -10.56
C ILE A 86 4.47 -9.06 -10.60
N ALA A 87 4.87 -8.44 -9.50
CA ALA A 87 6.10 -7.67 -9.40
C ALA A 87 7.32 -8.50 -9.00
N LYS A 88 7.20 -9.81 -8.76
CA LYS A 88 8.26 -10.64 -8.16
C LYS A 88 9.57 -10.73 -8.94
N SER A 89 9.55 -10.39 -10.23
CA SER A 89 10.76 -10.28 -11.05
C SER A 89 11.54 -8.99 -10.82
N ALA A 90 10.99 -8.02 -10.08
CA ALA A 90 11.71 -6.82 -9.71
C ALA A 90 12.73 -7.13 -8.62
N GLU A 91 13.86 -6.42 -8.64
CA GLU A 91 14.91 -6.58 -7.64
C GLU A 91 14.41 -6.28 -6.22
N LYS A 92 13.61 -5.22 -6.07
CA LYS A 92 12.97 -4.81 -4.82
C LYS A 92 11.54 -4.35 -5.07
N ILE A 93 10.64 -4.61 -4.13
CA ILE A 93 9.26 -4.15 -4.20
C ILE A 93 8.96 -3.30 -2.96
N ALA A 94 9.09 -1.99 -3.07
CA ALA A 94 8.72 -1.07 -1.99
C ALA A 94 7.21 -0.82 -1.96
N MET A 95 6.63 -0.71 -0.77
CA MET A 95 5.21 -0.39 -0.55
C MET A 95 5.03 1.11 -0.42
N GLY A 96 4.21 1.69 -1.29
CA GLY A 96 3.97 3.13 -1.33
C GLY A 96 2.54 3.51 -0.98
N ALA A 97 2.41 4.54 -0.16
CA ALA A 97 1.16 5.17 0.21
C ALA A 97 1.38 6.67 0.44
N PHE A 98 0.32 7.47 0.48
CA PHE A 98 0.45 8.90 0.79
C PHE A 98 1.13 9.11 2.15
N VAL A 99 0.86 8.26 3.11
CA VAL A 99 1.41 8.35 4.46
C VAL A 99 2.94 8.29 4.53
N ASN A 100 3.63 7.71 3.53
CA ASN A 100 5.08 7.62 3.47
C ASN A 100 5.70 8.21 2.19
N LEU A 101 4.98 9.06 1.48
CA LEU A 101 5.33 9.56 0.15
C LEU A 101 6.75 10.13 0.06
N SER A 102 7.12 11.02 0.99
CA SER A 102 8.44 11.67 0.99
C SER A 102 9.55 10.69 1.36
N ALA A 103 9.36 9.90 2.41
CA ALA A 103 10.35 8.91 2.83
C ALA A 103 10.61 7.87 1.73
N LEU A 104 9.55 7.42 1.05
CA LEU A 104 9.67 6.52 -0.09
C LEU A 104 10.44 7.18 -1.26
N ALA A 105 10.14 8.44 -1.59
CA ALA A 105 10.86 9.15 -2.66
C ALA A 105 12.35 9.28 -2.32
N GLU A 106 12.71 9.68 -1.10
CA GLU A 106 14.08 9.78 -0.63
C GLU A 106 14.80 8.43 -0.70
N TRP A 107 14.13 7.35 -0.29
CA TRP A 107 14.67 6.00 -0.36
C TRP A 107 14.91 5.56 -1.82
N LEU A 108 13.95 5.78 -2.73
CA LEU A 108 14.10 5.46 -4.16
C LEU A 108 15.26 6.23 -4.79
N VAL A 109 15.49 7.48 -4.40
CA VAL A 109 16.63 8.28 -4.87
C VAL A 109 17.94 7.68 -4.39
N LYS A 110 18.04 7.23 -3.14
CA LYS A 110 19.24 6.55 -2.61
C LYS A 110 19.51 5.22 -3.31
N GLU A 111 18.47 4.46 -3.65
CA GLU A 111 18.60 3.20 -4.40
C GLU A 111 19.12 3.44 -5.82
N ASN A 112 18.89 4.61 -6.39
CA ASN A 112 19.40 5.03 -7.71
C ASN A 112 19.10 4.02 -8.83
N LYS A 113 17.84 3.57 -8.90
CA LYS A 113 17.38 2.56 -9.86
C LYS A 113 16.20 3.06 -10.67
N ASN A 114 15.94 2.40 -11.81
CA ASN A 114 14.70 2.61 -12.55
C ASN A 114 13.49 2.22 -11.69
N VAL A 115 12.47 3.06 -11.67
CA VAL A 115 11.27 2.88 -10.86
C VAL A 115 10.08 2.59 -11.76
N VAL A 116 9.42 1.46 -11.51
CA VAL A 116 8.09 1.14 -12.05
C VAL A 116 7.08 1.24 -10.92
N ILE A 117 6.02 2.02 -11.11
CA ILE A 117 4.92 2.13 -10.15
C ILE A 117 3.79 1.20 -10.61
N LEU A 118 3.60 0.11 -9.89
CA LEU A 118 2.52 -0.84 -10.13
C LEU A 118 1.31 -0.46 -9.24
N CYS A 119 0.27 0.08 -9.86
CA CYS A 119 -1.02 0.30 -9.22
C CYS A 119 -1.77 -1.03 -9.15
N SER A 120 -2.17 -1.48 -7.96
CA SER A 120 -2.80 -2.78 -7.80
C SER A 120 -4.21 -2.82 -8.41
N GLY A 121 -4.88 -1.69 -8.41
CA GLY A 121 -6.24 -1.58 -8.91
C GLY A 121 -7.23 -2.44 -8.12
N TRP A 122 -8.43 -2.63 -8.66
CA TRP A 122 -9.43 -3.50 -8.09
C TRP A 122 -10.05 -4.42 -9.15
N LYS A 123 -9.94 -5.73 -8.96
CA LYS A 123 -10.42 -6.74 -9.93
C LYS A 123 -9.94 -6.46 -11.36
N ASN A 124 -8.65 -6.16 -11.52
CA ASN A 124 -7.99 -5.79 -12.78
C ASN A 124 -8.55 -4.50 -13.43
N LYS A 125 -9.15 -3.61 -12.66
CA LYS A 125 -9.63 -2.32 -13.14
C LYS A 125 -8.78 -1.19 -12.57
N PHE A 126 -8.71 -0.12 -13.32
CA PHE A 126 -8.09 1.13 -12.93
C PHE A 126 -8.73 1.67 -11.63
N CYS A 127 -7.91 2.12 -10.69
CA CYS A 127 -8.31 2.82 -9.48
C CYS A 127 -7.74 4.24 -9.47
N ILE A 128 -8.61 5.21 -9.22
CA ILE A 128 -8.22 6.63 -9.20
C ILE A 128 -7.19 6.88 -8.10
N GLU A 129 -7.40 6.36 -6.91
CA GLU A 129 -6.56 6.56 -5.74
C GLU A 129 -5.11 6.10 -5.95
N ASP A 130 -4.91 4.94 -6.55
CA ASP A 130 -3.58 4.40 -6.85
C ASP A 130 -2.88 5.27 -7.90
N SER A 131 -3.63 5.72 -8.92
CA SER A 131 -3.10 6.59 -9.97
C SER A 131 -2.77 7.99 -9.45
N LEU A 132 -3.53 8.54 -8.52
CA LEU A 132 -3.21 9.80 -7.86
C LEU A 132 -1.91 9.70 -7.07
N PHE A 133 -1.72 8.61 -6.34
CA PHE A 133 -0.47 8.37 -5.65
C PHE A 133 0.70 8.21 -6.64
N ALA A 134 0.51 7.46 -7.74
CA ALA A 134 1.51 7.32 -8.77
C ALA A 134 1.91 8.69 -9.37
N GLY A 135 0.94 9.56 -9.62
CA GLY A 135 1.18 10.93 -10.08
C GLY A 135 1.93 11.78 -9.07
N ALA A 136 1.54 11.72 -7.80
CA ALA A 136 2.21 12.42 -6.70
C ALA A 136 3.67 12.00 -6.56
N LEU A 137 3.94 10.70 -6.56
CA LEU A 137 5.29 10.16 -6.43
C LEU A 137 6.14 10.48 -7.68
N THR A 138 5.59 10.35 -8.87
CA THR A 138 6.29 10.70 -10.12
C THR A 138 6.66 12.18 -10.13
N ALA A 139 5.71 13.08 -9.85
CA ALA A 139 5.98 14.51 -9.78
C ALA A 139 7.05 14.85 -8.74
N LYS A 140 7.08 14.15 -7.61
CA LYS A 140 8.10 14.32 -6.57
C LYS A 140 9.47 13.83 -7.03
N LEU A 141 9.56 12.66 -7.67
CA LEU A 141 10.82 12.09 -8.16
C LEU A 141 11.45 12.96 -9.26
N LEU A 142 10.64 13.53 -10.15
CA LEU A 142 11.14 14.41 -11.21
C LEU A 142 11.80 15.70 -10.71
N ASN A 143 11.65 16.06 -9.44
CA ASN A 143 12.41 17.16 -8.82
C ASN A 143 13.85 16.77 -8.44
N TYR A 144 14.19 15.48 -8.49
CA TYR A 144 15.56 15.01 -8.21
C TYR A 144 16.35 14.86 -9.52
N PRO A 145 17.63 15.29 -9.55
CA PRO A 145 18.47 15.11 -10.72
C PRO A 145 18.56 13.63 -11.15
N GLY A 146 18.47 13.38 -12.45
CA GLY A 146 18.60 12.03 -13.03
C GLY A 146 17.27 11.28 -13.20
N TYR A 147 16.16 11.75 -12.62
CA TYR A 147 14.84 11.17 -12.87
C TYR A 147 14.18 11.83 -14.10
N THR A 148 13.76 10.99 -15.03
CA THR A 148 13.00 11.38 -16.22
C THR A 148 11.90 10.37 -16.49
N THR A 149 10.88 10.73 -17.25
CA THR A 149 9.84 9.79 -17.70
C THR A 149 9.38 10.14 -19.12
N CYS A 150 9.13 9.10 -19.93
CA CYS A 150 8.44 9.21 -21.23
C CYS A 150 7.18 8.32 -21.25
N CYS A 151 6.72 7.86 -20.08
CA CYS A 151 5.58 6.95 -19.95
C CYS A 151 4.26 7.75 -19.92
N ASP A 152 3.37 7.48 -20.88
CA ASP A 152 2.06 8.16 -20.99
C ASP A 152 1.20 7.97 -19.74
N SER A 153 1.23 6.77 -19.12
CA SER A 153 0.47 6.54 -17.89
C SER A 153 1.03 7.34 -16.71
N ALA A 154 2.34 7.58 -16.66
CA ALA A 154 2.93 8.46 -15.66
C ALA A 154 2.52 9.93 -15.89
N GLN A 155 2.52 10.39 -17.15
CA GLN A 155 2.04 11.73 -17.49
C GLN A 155 0.56 11.91 -17.12
N ALA A 156 -0.30 10.98 -17.53
CA ALA A 156 -1.72 11.01 -17.18
C ALA A 156 -1.95 11.01 -15.65
N SER A 157 -1.16 10.24 -14.90
CA SER A 157 -1.24 10.21 -13.44
C SER A 157 -0.81 11.54 -12.81
N MET A 158 0.23 12.20 -13.34
CA MET A 158 0.64 13.53 -12.90
C MET A 158 -0.42 14.60 -13.20
N ASP A 159 -1.07 14.54 -14.35
CA ASP A 159 -2.16 15.46 -14.69
C ASP A 159 -3.36 15.27 -13.76
N LEU A 160 -3.71 14.03 -13.44
CA LEU A 160 -4.73 13.70 -12.42
C LEU A 160 -4.34 14.26 -11.05
N TRP A 161 -3.10 14.04 -10.63
CA TRP A 161 -2.59 14.55 -9.35
C TRP A 161 -2.63 16.08 -9.28
N LYS A 162 -2.20 16.77 -10.32
CA LYS A 162 -2.22 18.23 -10.40
C LYS A 162 -3.62 18.82 -10.15
N VAL A 163 -4.66 18.15 -10.66
CA VAL A 163 -6.05 18.58 -10.44
C VAL A 163 -6.51 18.19 -9.03
N ALA A 164 -6.22 16.97 -8.60
CA ALA A 164 -6.74 16.42 -7.33
C ALA A 164 -6.06 17.02 -6.09
N SER A 165 -4.78 17.43 -6.19
CA SER A 165 -3.99 17.92 -5.07
C SER A 165 -4.52 19.22 -4.45
N VAL A 166 -5.39 19.96 -5.14
CA VAL A 166 -6.04 21.19 -4.65
C VAL A 166 -7.02 20.85 -3.49
N ASP A 167 -7.81 19.78 -3.66
CA ASP A 167 -8.69 19.23 -2.62
C ASP A 167 -8.86 17.73 -2.87
N LEU A 168 -7.92 16.96 -2.33
CA LEU A 168 -7.80 15.53 -2.58
C LEU A 168 -9.03 14.74 -2.10
N LEU A 169 -9.55 15.04 -0.93
CA LEU A 169 -10.69 14.31 -0.37
C LEU A 169 -11.98 14.57 -1.15
N SER A 170 -12.22 15.80 -1.56
CA SER A 170 -13.36 16.15 -2.41
C SER A 170 -13.21 15.51 -3.80
N TYR A 171 -12.02 15.55 -4.39
CA TYR A 171 -11.77 14.92 -5.68
C TYR A 171 -12.07 13.42 -5.67
N LEU A 172 -11.78 12.75 -4.57
CA LEU A 172 -12.00 11.31 -4.39
C LEU A 172 -13.46 10.92 -4.14
N GLU A 173 -14.37 11.86 -3.95
CA GLU A 173 -15.79 11.52 -3.77
C GLU A 173 -16.40 10.74 -4.93
N LYS A 174 -15.86 10.91 -6.14
CA LYS A 174 -16.25 10.17 -7.34
C LYS A 174 -15.60 8.79 -7.46
N ALA A 175 -14.64 8.42 -6.58
CA ALA A 175 -13.90 7.16 -6.70
C ALA A 175 -14.79 5.96 -6.37
N ALA A 176 -14.85 5.00 -7.29
CA ALA A 176 -15.70 3.82 -7.14
C ALA A 176 -15.34 2.99 -5.90
N HIS A 177 -14.04 2.90 -5.58
CA HIS A 177 -13.57 2.15 -4.42
C HIS A 177 -13.96 2.83 -3.10
N ARG A 178 -13.93 4.17 -3.03
CA ARG A 178 -14.46 4.91 -1.88
C ARG A 178 -15.94 4.60 -1.62
N HIS A 179 -16.76 4.61 -2.68
CA HIS A 179 -18.20 4.26 -2.54
C HIS A 179 -18.40 2.83 -2.05
N ARG A 180 -17.53 1.90 -2.50
CA ARG A 180 -17.56 0.52 -2.03
C ARG A 180 -17.21 0.41 -0.55
N LEU A 181 -16.12 1.07 -0.09
CA LEU A 181 -15.74 1.07 1.32
C LEU A 181 -16.84 1.68 2.20
N LYS A 182 -17.47 2.77 1.76
CA LYS A 182 -18.61 3.38 2.45
C LYS A 182 -19.78 2.42 2.62
N LYS A 183 -20.12 1.65 1.57
CA LYS A 183 -21.18 0.62 1.66
C LYS A 183 -20.84 -0.51 2.63
N LEU A 184 -19.57 -0.74 2.92
CA LEU A 184 -19.09 -1.75 3.87
C LEU A 184 -18.90 -1.17 5.30
N GLY A 185 -19.15 0.13 5.52
CA GLY A 185 -18.86 0.81 6.78
C GLY A 185 -17.36 0.90 7.10
N LEU A 186 -16.50 1.01 6.06
CA LEU A 186 -15.04 1.00 6.14
C LEU A 186 -14.44 2.31 5.58
N ASP A 187 -15.19 3.39 5.59
CA ASP A 187 -14.78 4.69 5.07
C ASP A 187 -14.08 5.58 6.10
N ASP A 188 -14.03 5.18 7.34
CA ASP A 188 -13.27 5.81 8.43
C ASP A 188 -11.77 5.92 8.14
N VAL A 189 -11.20 4.98 7.41
CA VAL A 189 -9.78 4.96 7.03
C VAL A 189 -9.43 5.98 5.93
N ILE A 190 -10.41 6.55 5.23
CA ILE A 190 -10.17 7.40 4.06
C ILE A 190 -9.34 8.65 4.42
N PRO A 191 -9.69 9.46 5.44
CA PRO A 191 -8.87 10.62 5.79
C PRO A 191 -7.41 10.26 6.09
N TYR A 192 -7.18 9.16 6.81
CA TYR A 192 -5.83 8.68 7.10
C TYR A 192 -5.09 8.22 5.83
N SER A 193 -5.74 7.46 4.97
CA SER A 193 -5.12 6.93 3.74
C SER A 193 -4.63 8.01 2.79
N PHE A 194 -5.19 9.22 2.88
CA PHE A 194 -4.81 10.38 2.07
C PHE A 194 -4.08 11.47 2.85
N SER A 195 -3.74 11.22 4.12
CA SER A 195 -2.82 12.06 4.87
C SER A 195 -1.40 11.86 4.34
N THR A 196 -0.72 12.95 4.03
CA THR A 196 0.63 12.89 3.43
C THR A 196 1.70 12.91 4.51
N ASP A 197 2.72 12.02 4.38
CA ASP A 197 3.94 12.02 5.18
C ASP A 197 3.72 11.92 6.71
N THR A 198 2.80 11.05 7.12
CA THR A 198 2.54 10.79 8.55
C THR A 198 3.53 9.79 9.15
N THR A 199 4.31 9.12 8.33
CA THR A 199 5.35 8.16 8.77
C THR A 199 6.57 8.21 7.86
N ARG A 200 7.72 7.76 8.40
CA ARG A 200 8.97 7.65 7.64
C ARG A 200 9.30 6.21 7.23
N VAL A 201 8.49 5.23 7.57
CA VAL A 201 8.74 3.84 7.22
C VAL A 201 8.74 3.62 5.70
N VAL A 202 9.64 2.77 5.23
CA VAL A 202 9.69 2.31 3.84
C VAL A 202 9.66 0.79 3.80
N PRO A 203 8.45 0.19 3.83
CA PRO A 203 8.33 -1.26 3.79
C PRO A 203 8.75 -1.80 2.43
N VAL A 204 9.69 -2.75 2.41
CA VAL A 204 10.24 -3.36 1.20
C VAL A 204 10.10 -4.86 1.28
N TYR A 205 9.55 -5.47 0.23
CA TYR A 205 9.50 -6.90 0.06
C TYR A 205 10.78 -7.41 -0.61
N GLU A 206 11.44 -8.30 0.08
CA GLU A 206 12.61 -9.04 -0.38
C GLU A 206 12.56 -10.47 0.16
N ASN A 207 12.87 -11.47 -0.67
CA ASN A 207 13.01 -12.88 -0.25
C ASN A 207 11.82 -13.43 0.55
N GLY A 208 10.60 -13.09 0.15
CA GLY A 208 9.37 -13.60 0.80
C GLY A 208 8.88 -12.80 2.01
N VAL A 209 9.58 -11.75 2.40
CA VAL A 209 9.29 -10.99 3.63
C VAL A 209 9.26 -9.49 3.33
N ILE A 210 8.35 -8.77 3.97
CA ILE A 210 8.36 -7.31 3.98
C ILE A 210 9.01 -6.84 5.28
N ARG A 211 9.99 -5.91 5.17
CA ARG A 211 10.66 -5.25 6.30
C ARG A 211 10.74 -3.75 6.05
N ASP A 212 10.84 -2.98 7.13
CA ASP A 212 11.13 -1.55 7.03
C ASP A 212 12.62 -1.36 6.73
N LEU A 213 12.93 -0.65 5.64
CA LEU A 213 14.30 -0.31 5.20
C LEU A 213 14.50 1.21 5.10
N GLY A 214 13.62 2.02 5.68
CA GLY A 214 13.70 3.48 5.70
C GLY A 214 14.63 4.08 6.76
#